data_fb1d0df1468fa073b192a8db8b0384de
#
_entry.id   fb1d0df1468fa073b192a8db8b0384de
#
_cell.length_a   1.000
_cell.length_b   1.000
_cell.length_c   1.000
_cell.angle_alpha   90.00
_cell.angle_beta   90.00
_cell.angle_gamma   90.00
#
_symmetry.space_group_name_H-M   'P 1'
#
loop_
_entity.id
_entity.type
_entity.pdbx_description
1 polymer ?
#
loop_
_entity_poly.entity_id
_entity_poly.type
_entity_poly.pdbx_seq_one_letter_code
_entity_poly.pdbx_strand_id
1 'polypeptide(L)'
;MTKEEIIAVIKKNIAENLDDVDVASIDPQKSMKDYGANSLDMIEVVSCSMRELNIKIPRSELADIKNIEELAQKFYNSVAQ
;
A
#
# COMPACT_ATOMS: atom_id res chain seq x y z
N MET A 1 2.82 -5.34 15.23
CA MET A 1 3.17 -5.34 13.80
C MET A 1 4.08 -4.16 13.50
N THR A 2 5.15 -4.38 12.78
CA THR A 2 6.10 -3.32 12.46
C THR A 2 5.71 -2.63 11.15
N LYS A 3 6.23 -1.42 10.96
CA LYS A 3 6.02 -0.70 9.70
C LYS A 3 6.59 -1.47 8.52
N GLU A 4 7.71 -2.16 8.72
CA GLU A 4 8.34 -2.98 7.67
C GLU A 4 7.45 -4.14 7.24
N GLU A 5 6.76 -4.76 8.18
CA GLU A 5 5.81 -5.82 7.85
C GLU A 5 4.64 -5.25 7.03
N ILE A 6 4.18 -4.07 7.39
CA ILE A 6 3.10 -3.39 6.65
C ILE A 6 3.55 -3.08 5.24
N ILE A 7 4.75 -2.55 5.08
CA ILE A 7 5.32 -2.25 3.75
C ILE A 7 5.43 -3.53 2.93
N ALA A 8 5.86 -4.63 3.54
CA ALA A 8 5.98 -5.91 2.84
C ALA A 8 4.62 -6.40 2.32
N VAL A 9 3.56 -6.23 3.11
CA VAL A 9 2.21 -6.61 2.69
C VAL A 9 1.76 -5.74 1.50
N ILE A 10 2.01 -4.43 1.58
CA ILE A 10 1.65 -3.52 0.49
C ILE A 10 2.39 -3.89 -0.79
N LYS A 11 3.70 -4.13 -0.70
CA LYS A 11 4.51 -4.52 -1.85
C LYS A 11 4.02 -5.81 -2.49
N LYS A 12 3.68 -6.80 -1.66
CA LYS A 12 3.16 -8.06 -2.14
C LYS A 12 1.87 -7.85 -2.93
N ASN A 13 0.96 -7.04 -2.41
CA ASN A 13 -0.30 -6.78 -3.08
C ASN A 13 -0.11 -5.98 -4.37
N ILE A 14 0.88 -5.08 -4.40
CA ILE A 14 1.22 -4.37 -5.64
C ILE A 14 1.68 -5.38 -6.70
N ALA A 15 2.60 -6.26 -6.33
CA ALA A 15 3.14 -7.25 -7.28
C ALA A 15 2.07 -8.22 -7.76
N GLU A 16 1.09 -8.54 -6.91
CA GLU A 16 0.00 -9.44 -7.29
C GLU A 16 -1.02 -8.79 -8.22
N ASN A 17 -1.18 -7.47 -8.12
CA ASN A 17 -2.20 -6.75 -8.88
C ASN A 17 -1.65 -6.10 -10.15
N LEU A 18 -0.35 -5.92 -10.25
CA LEU A 18 0.29 -5.29 -11.41
C LEU A 18 1.18 -6.29 -12.14
N ASP A 19 1.14 -6.23 -13.47
CA ASP A 19 1.99 -7.07 -14.31
C ASP A 19 3.42 -6.53 -14.31
N ASP A 20 4.38 -7.45 -14.38
CA ASP A 20 5.80 -7.13 -14.55
C ASP A 20 6.40 -6.31 -13.41
N VAL A 21 5.81 -6.38 -12.22
CA VAL A 21 6.35 -5.71 -11.04
C VAL A 21 6.85 -6.76 -10.06
N ASP A 22 8.13 -6.67 -9.71
CA ASP A 22 8.76 -7.57 -8.75
C ASP A 22 8.80 -6.90 -7.38
N VAL A 23 8.41 -7.64 -6.35
CA VAL A 23 8.41 -7.13 -4.96
C VAL A 23 9.75 -6.50 -4.60
N ALA A 24 10.85 -7.13 -5.00
CA ALA A 24 12.20 -6.65 -4.67
C ALA A 24 12.56 -5.32 -5.33
N SER A 25 11.87 -4.96 -6.41
CA SER A 25 12.16 -3.71 -7.13
C SER A 25 11.26 -2.55 -6.74
N ILE A 26 10.31 -2.77 -5.82
CA ILE A 26 9.41 -1.71 -5.39
C ILE A 26 10.08 -0.81 -4.36
N ASP A 27 10.13 0.48 -4.68
CA ASP A 27 10.71 1.50 -3.80
C ASP A 27 9.58 2.21 -3.04
N PRO A 28 9.55 2.15 -1.70
CA PRO A 28 8.48 2.81 -0.93
C PRO A 28 8.45 4.33 -1.11
N GLN A 29 9.53 4.94 -1.56
CA GLN A 29 9.56 6.39 -1.81
C GLN A 29 8.85 6.77 -3.10
N LYS A 30 8.50 5.78 -3.92
CA LYS A 30 7.74 6.01 -5.15
C LYS A 30 6.27 5.71 -4.91
N SER A 31 5.42 6.20 -5.82
CA SER A 31 4.00 5.92 -5.76
C SER A 31 3.67 4.67 -6.58
N MET A 32 2.49 4.12 -6.35
CA MET A 32 2.03 2.99 -7.15
C MET A 32 1.90 3.36 -8.63
N LYS A 33 1.62 4.63 -8.92
CA LYS A 33 1.53 5.13 -10.29
C LYS A 33 2.84 4.96 -11.05
N ASP A 34 3.96 5.07 -10.34
CA ASP A 34 5.28 4.91 -10.96
C ASP A 34 5.49 3.49 -11.46
N TYR A 35 4.69 2.55 -11.00
CA TYR A 35 4.73 1.15 -11.43
C TYR A 35 3.59 0.79 -12.37
N GLY A 36 2.87 1.80 -12.88
CA GLY A 36 1.82 1.58 -13.85
C GLY A 36 0.43 1.35 -13.29
N ALA A 37 0.24 1.58 -12.00
CA ALA A 37 -1.07 1.39 -11.38
C ALA A 37 -2.03 2.51 -11.79
N ASN A 38 -3.25 2.14 -12.18
CA ASN A 38 -4.32 3.10 -12.37
C ASN A 38 -5.13 3.22 -11.08
N SER A 39 -6.19 4.03 -11.10
CA SER A 39 -7.00 4.26 -9.90
C SER A 39 -7.63 2.99 -9.35
N LEU A 40 -8.10 2.11 -10.23
CA LEU A 40 -8.70 0.84 -9.81
C LEU A 40 -7.66 -0.07 -9.20
N ASP A 41 -6.46 -0.12 -9.78
CA ASP A 41 -5.36 -0.92 -9.23
C ASP A 41 -5.00 -0.46 -7.83
N MET A 42 -4.92 0.86 -7.62
CA MET A 42 -4.59 1.41 -6.32
C MET A 42 -5.64 1.07 -5.27
N ILE A 43 -6.93 1.17 -5.64
CA ILE A 43 -8.02 0.81 -4.75
C ILE A 43 -7.93 -0.67 -4.38
N GLU A 44 -7.65 -1.53 -5.34
CA GLU A 44 -7.54 -2.96 -5.11
C GLU A 44 -6.37 -3.29 -4.17
N VAL A 45 -5.21 -2.69 -4.41
CA VAL A 45 -4.04 -2.89 -3.55
C VAL A 45 -4.33 -2.46 -2.12
N VAL A 46 -4.93 -1.27 -1.96
CA VAL A 46 -5.25 -0.75 -0.63
C VAL A 46 -6.28 -1.65 0.06
N SER A 47 -7.33 -2.05 -0.65
CA SER A 47 -8.38 -2.90 -0.08
C SER A 47 -7.84 -4.26 0.34
N CYS A 48 -7.02 -4.88 -0.49
CA CYS A 48 -6.41 -6.17 -0.17
C CYS A 48 -5.47 -6.06 1.03
N SER A 49 -4.70 -4.99 1.07
CA SER A 49 -3.77 -4.76 2.18
C SER A 49 -4.51 -4.54 3.49
N MET A 50 -5.57 -3.74 3.46
CA MET A 50 -6.38 -3.51 4.66
C MET A 50 -7.02 -4.80 5.16
N ARG A 51 -7.52 -5.62 4.24
CA ARG A 51 -8.13 -6.90 4.60
C ARG A 51 -7.11 -7.83 5.22
N GLU A 52 -5.94 -7.93 4.62
CA GLU A 52 -4.88 -8.80 5.09
C GLU A 52 -4.36 -8.37 6.46
N LEU A 53 -4.25 -7.07 6.69
CA LEU A 53 -3.76 -6.50 7.94
C LEU A 53 -4.86 -6.31 8.99
N ASN A 54 -6.11 -6.55 8.60
CA ASN A 54 -7.29 -6.36 9.45
C ASN A 54 -7.37 -4.91 9.96
N ILE A 55 -7.20 -3.97 9.05
CA ILE A 55 -7.21 -2.53 9.32
C ILE A 55 -8.31 -1.88 8.51
N LYS A 56 -8.96 -0.87 9.08
CA LYS A 56 -9.92 -0.05 8.35
C LYS A 56 -9.50 1.41 8.42
N ILE A 57 -9.31 2.02 7.26
CA ILE A 57 -8.97 3.43 7.16
C ILE A 57 -9.96 4.08 6.19
N PRO A 58 -10.60 5.19 6.57
CA PRO A 58 -11.52 5.88 5.68
C PRO A 58 -10.82 6.34 4.42
N ARG A 59 -11.53 6.29 3.30
CA ARG A 59 -10.97 6.67 2.01
C ARG A 59 -10.47 8.12 2.01
N SER A 60 -11.12 8.99 2.79
CA SER A 60 -10.73 10.39 2.87
C SER A 60 -9.31 10.56 3.43
N GLU A 61 -8.86 9.67 4.29
CA GLU A 61 -7.50 9.73 4.84
C GLU A 61 -6.45 9.23 3.85
N LEU A 62 -6.88 8.55 2.79
CA LEU A 62 -5.98 8.02 1.78
C LEU A 62 -5.80 8.97 0.60
N ALA A 63 -6.54 10.06 0.57
CA ALA A 63 -6.53 10.99 -0.57
C ALA A 63 -5.22 11.75 -0.72
N ASP A 64 -4.52 12.02 0.37
CA ASP A 64 -3.30 12.83 0.37
C ASP A 64 -2.01 12.01 0.32
N ILE A 65 -2.13 10.72 0.08
CA ILE A 65 -0.97 9.84 0.06
C ILE A 65 -0.19 10.03 -1.24
N LYS A 66 1.09 10.33 -1.13
CA LYS A 66 1.95 10.61 -2.27
C LYS A 66 2.84 9.43 -2.68
N ASN A 67 3.12 8.53 -1.74
CA ASN A 67 3.96 7.37 -2.00
C ASN A 67 3.58 6.21 -1.11
N ILE A 68 4.23 5.08 -1.34
CA ILE A 68 3.95 3.83 -0.60
C ILE A 68 4.30 4.00 0.89
N GLU A 69 5.38 4.72 1.17
CA GLU A 69 5.82 4.98 2.54
C GLU A 69 4.73 5.70 3.35
N GLU A 70 4.07 6.70 2.74
CA GLU A 70 2.99 7.42 3.42
C GLU A 70 1.77 6.53 3.65
N LEU A 71 1.47 5.65 2.70
CA LEU A 71 0.40 4.69 2.87
C LEU A 71 0.69 3.75 4.03
N ALA A 72 1.92 3.25 4.11
CA ALA A 72 2.34 2.38 5.20
C ALA A 72 2.26 3.10 6.54
N GLN A 73 2.60 4.39 6.56
CA GLN A 73 2.52 5.18 7.79
C GLN A 73 1.08 5.32 8.27
N LYS A 74 0.13 5.52 7.36
CA LYS A 74 -1.28 5.57 7.70
C LYS A 74 -1.74 4.24 8.31
N PHE A 75 -1.34 3.13 7.70
CA PHE A 75 -1.68 1.81 8.23
C PHE A 75 -1.06 1.60 9.61
N TYR A 76 0.20 1.96 9.77
CA TYR A 76 0.90 1.81 11.03
C TYR A 76 0.22 2.61 12.15
N ASN A 77 -0.16 3.85 11.86
CA ASN A 77 -0.85 4.70 12.83
C ASN A 77 -2.18 4.09 13.28
N SER A 78 -2.87 3.41 12.36
CA SER A 78 -4.13 2.74 12.67
C SER A 78 -3.93 1.54 13.59
N VAL A 79 -2.84 0.80 13.40
CA VAL A 79 -2.55 -0.39 14.22
C VAL A 79 -1.99 -0.02 15.59
N ALA A 80 -1.27 1.08 15.67
CA ALA A 80 -0.58 1.49 16.89
C ALA A 80 -1.52 2.04 17.96
N GLN A 81 -2.78 2.26 17.64
CA GLN A 81 -3.76 2.80 18.59
C GLN A 81 -4.44 1.73 19.42
#